data_79ff688ad829806b6f5ca1004f52cb24
#
_entry.id   79ff688ad829806b6f5ca1004f52cb24
#
_cell.length_a   1.000
_cell.length_b   1.000
_cell.length_c   1.000
_cell.angle_alpha   90.00
_cell.angle_beta   90.00
_cell.angle_gamma   90.00
#
_symmetry.space_group_name_H-M   'P 1'
#
loop_
_entity.id
_entity.type
_entity.pdbx_description
1 polymer ?
#
loop_
_entity_poly.entity_id
_entity_poly.type
_entity_poly.pdbx_seq_one_letter_code
_entity_poly.pdbx_strand_id
1 'polypeptide(L)'
;MKQRAHVLVVDDQADNLLILEDALSDLYEVHPAMNGREALHYLNEGGHADLILLDVMMPEIDGYEVCRRLKSSETTCTIPVLFLTGLDRPEEEERGLELGAEDFIHKPISPPVVRARVRTHLALSRATRALERRNADLELLVAERTAEISEQARRLVSSKQEVIAAQAATITAFCALAEARDNETGNHIRRTQHYVYILAEALRDHPRFRDQLSDEIIQLLFKSAPLHDVGKVATPDAILLKPGKLTPDEWVLMKQHCEYGRNAILQAEKALGGVTDASFLQYAAEIAYGHHERWDGSGYPQGLVGDAIPLSARLMAIADVYDALISRRVYKQPIPHQEAIQMMLAERGRHFDPDIVDALEKVADRFAEIAQNFRDEPEDE
;
A
#
# COMPACT_ATOMS: atom_id res chain seq x y z
N MET A 1 -7.46 48.40 -17.15
CA MET A 1 -6.25 48.96 -17.83
C MET A 1 -5.06 48.17 -17.28
N LYS A 2 -4.16 47.67 -18.13
CA LYS A 2 -2.91 47.06 -17.65
C LYS A 2 -2.05 48.15 -17.03
N GLN A 3 -1.69 48.02 -15.78
CA GLN A 3 -0.78 48.93 -15.09
C GLN A 3 0.57 48.92 -15.85
N ARG A 4 1.08 50.13 -16.20
CA ARG A 4 2.39 50.25 -16.87
C ARG A 4 3.45 49.78 -15.88
N ALA A 5 4.52 49.18 -16.38
CA ALA A 5 5.67 48.82 -15.54
C ALA A 5 6.47 50.07 -15.20
N HIS A 6 7.01 50.12 -13.99
CA HIS A 6 7.83 51.19 -13.48
C HIS A 6 9.31 50.90 -13.77
N VAL A 7 9.99 51.87 -14.43
CA VAL A 7 11.43 51.77 -14.73
C VAL A 7 12.14 52.93 -14.02
N LEU A 8 12.98 52.58 -13.04
CA LEU A 8 13.86 53.55 -12.40
C LEU A 8 15.11 53.73 -13.26
N VAL A 9 15.42 54.96 -13.62
CA VAL A 9 16.59 55.31 -14.45
C VAL A 9 17.52 56.16 -13.62
N VAL A 10 18.77 55.73 -13.50
CA VAL A 10 19.76 56.36 -12.64
C VAL A 10 21.00 56.70 -13.47
N ASP A 11 21.26 58.00 -13.67
CA ASP A 11 22.44 58.52 -14.42
C ASP A 11 22.73 59.93 -13.92
N ASP A 12 24.01 60.29 -13.73
CA ASP A 12 24.44 61.62 -13.24
C ASP A 12 24.36 62.69 -14.32
N GLN A 13 24.17 62.29 -15.58
CA GLN A 13 24.06 63.21 -16.72
C GLN A 13 22.59 63.41 -17.11
N ALA A 14 22.10 64.65 -16.98
CA ALA A 14 20.73 65.01 -17.31
C ALA A 14 20.36 64.71 -18.80
N ASP A 15 21.29 64.79 -19.70
CA ASP A 15 21.05 64.48 -21.11
C ASP A 15 20.76 63.00 -21.34
N ASN A 16 21.45 62.12 -20.61
CA ASN A 16 21.19 60.66 -20.64
C ASN A 16 19.80 60.33 -20.08
N LEU A 17 19.41 60.96 -18.97
CA LEU A 17 18.08 60.79 -18.37
C LEU A 17 16.98 61.24 -19.36
N LEU A 18 17.13 62.35 -20.03
CA LEU A 18 16.18 62.82 -21.05
C LEU A 18 16.04 61.84 -22.24
N ILE A 19 17.17 61.30 -22.72
CA ILE A 19 17.19 60.30 -23.82
C ILE A 19 16.47 59.02 -23.38
N LEU A 20 16.71 58.55 -22.15
CA LEU A 20 16.10 57.33 -21.62
C LEU A 20 14.60 57.52 -21.31
N GLU A 21 14.23 58.69 -20.78
CA GLU A 21 12.85 59.05 -20.54
C GLU A 21 12.05 59.13 -21.85
N ASP A 22 12.57 59.83 -22.87
CA ASP A 22 11.96 59.89 -24.22
C ASP A 22 11.84 58.50 -24.84
N ALA A 23 12.86 57.67 -24.65
CA ALA A 23 12.88 56.32 -25.19
C ALA A 23 11.82 55.38 -24.55
N LEU A 24 11.41 55.57 -23.29
CA LEU A 24 10.66 54.61 -22.51
C LEU A 24 9.25 55.09 -22.08
N SER A 25 9.01 56.42 -21.98
CA SER A 25 7.78 56.98 -21.42
C SER A 25 6.50 56.60 -22.16
N ASP A 26 6.55 56.29 -23.45
CA ASP A 26 5.41 55.80 -24.22
C ASP A 26 4.90 54.44 -23.73
N LEU A 27 5.79 53.61 -23.19
CA LEU A 27 5.55 52.20 -22.85
C LEU A 27 5.52 51.94 -21.34
N TYR A 28 6.30 52.71 -20.58
CA TYR A 28 6.57 52.49 -19.16
C TYR A 28 6.36 53.77 -18.37
N GLU A 29 6.23 53.63 -17.05
CA GLU A 29 6.27 54.75 -16.11
C GLU A 29 7.74 54.92 -15.68
N VAL A 30 8.36 55.99 -16.12
CA VAL A 30 9.81 56.23 -15.92
C VAL A 30 10.00 57.14 -14.72
N HIS A 31 10.90 56.75 -13.82
CA HIS A 31 11.31 57.54 -12.68
C HIS A 31 12.81 57.88 -12.80
N PRO A 32 13.17 59.14 -13.08
CA PRO A 32 14.58 59.53 -13.16
C PRO A 32 15.16 59.80 -11.78
N ALA A 33 16.44 59.44 -11.57
CA ALA A 33 17.25 59.77 -10.40
C ALA A 33 18.65 60.23 -10.86
N MET A 34 19.12 61.38 -10.34
CA MET A 34 20.38 61.99 -10.73
C MET A 34 21.60 61.34 -10.10
N ASN A 35 21.43 60.45 -9.12
CA ASN A 35 22.54 59.76 -8.46
C ASN A 35 22.06 58.54 -7.71
N GLY A 36 23.00 57.67 -7.29
CA GLY A 36 22.68 56.42 -6.57
C GLY A 36 22.01 56.62 -5.22
N ARG A 37 22.27 57.76 -4.53
CA ARG A 37 21.63 58.07 -3.24
C ARG A 37 20.13 58.35 -3.42
N GLU A 38 19.78 59.13 -4.41
CA GLU A 38 18.40 59.46 -4.74
C GLU A 38 17.60 58.20 -5.14
N ALA A 39 18.22 57.33 -5.95
CA ALA A 39 17.61 56.05 -6.33
C ALA A 39 17.33 55.14 -5.12
N LEU A 40 18.32 55.00 -4.22
CA LEU A 40 18.14 54.22 -2.99
C LEU A 40 17.11 54.85 -2.03
N HIS A 41 17.12 56.18 -1.91
CA HIS A 41 16.12 56.89 -1.09
C HIS A 41 14.71 56.69 -1.63
N TYR A 42 14.50 56.87 -2.93
CA TYR A 42 13.19 56.60 -3.57
C TYR A 42 12.65 55.22 -3.26
N LEU A 43 13.45 54.18 -3.40
CA LEU A 43 13.03 52.80 -3.11
C LEU A 43 12.79 52.53 -1.63
N ASN A 44 13.57 53.13 -0.72
CA ASN A 44 13.40 53.00 0.70
C ASN A 44 12.12 53.71 1.26
N GLU A 45 11.69 54.79 0.60
CA GLU A 45 10.45 55.50 0.93
C GLU A 45 9.17 54.86 0.32
N GLY A 46 9.29 53.65 -0.23
CA GLY A 46 8.18 52.91 -0.80
C GLY A 46 7.94 53.19 -2.28
N GLY A 47 8.90 53.82 -2.95
CA GLY A 47 8.90 53.92 -4.41
C GLY A 47 8.98 52.53 -5.06
N HIS A 48 8.29 52.37 -6.18
CA HIS A 48 8.22 51.07 -6.88
C HIS A 48 9.01 51.08 -8.15
N ALA A 49 9.79 50.02 -8.41
CA ALA A 49 10.45 49.77 -9.67
C ALA A 49 10.32 48.29 -10.07
N ASP A 50 9.92 48.05 -11.33
CA ASP A 50 9.91 46.70 -11.92
C ASP A 50 11.23 46.38 -12.61
N LEU A 51 12.06 47.43 -12.93
CA LEU A 51 13.38 47.31 -13.51
C LEU A 51 14.18 48.62 -13.23
N ILE A 52 15.47 48.47 -13.07
CA ILE A 52 16.39 49.59 -12.83
C ILE A 52 17.41 49.65 -13.97
N LEU A 53 17.51 50.83 -14.62
CA LEU A 53 18.66 51.19 -15.50
C LEU A 53 19.61 52.01 -14.65
N LEU A 54 20.86 51.57 -14.52
CA LEU A 54 21.81 52.13 -13.56
C LEU A 54 23.13 52.44 -14.21
N ASP A 55 23.51 53.71 -14.23
CA ASP A 55 24.87 54.10 -14.69
C ASP A 55 25.91 53.54 -13.73
N VAL A 56 26.98 53.01 -14.30
CA VAL A 56 28.13 52.49 -13.55
C VAL A 56 28.94 53.64 -12.95
N MET A 57 29.19 54.68 -13.72
CA MET A 57 30.11 55.75 -13.35
C MET A 57 29.37 57.00 -12.85
N MET A 58 29.13 57.06 -11.56
CA MET A 58 28.48 58.20 -10.89
C MET A 58 29.31 58.73 -9.73
N PRO A 59 29.23 60.03 -9.43
CA PRO A 59 29.90 60.60 -8.26
C PRO A 59 29.32 60.09 -6.94
N GLU A 60 30.11 60.13 -5.88
CA GLU A 60 29.81 59.74 -4.50
C GLU A 60 29.59 58.21 -4.31
N ILE A 61 28.61 57.64 -4.97
CA ILE A 61 28.29 56.18 -4.91
C ILE A 61 28.18 55.68 -6.35
N ASP A 62 29.09 54.78 -6.73
CA ASP A 62 29.07 54.18 -8.06
C ASP A 62 27.93 53.19 -8.25
N GLY A 63 27.62 52.85 -9.51
CA GLY A 63 26.52 51.91 -9.82
C GLY A 63 26.73 50.52 -9.22
N TYR A 64 27.96 50.08 -9.11
CA TYR A 64 28.24 48.75 -8.49
C TYR A 64 27.86 48.70 -7.02
N GLU A 65 28.15 49.75 -6.26
CA GLU A 65 27.77 49.87 -4.85
C GLU A 65 26.25 49.99 -4.69
N VAL A 66 25.58 50.73 -5.60
CA VAL A 66 24.09 50.79 -5.62
C VAL A 66 23.50 49.38 -5.87
N CYS A 67 23.98 48.68 -6.89
CA CYS A 67 23.52 47.32 -7.22
C CYS A 67 23.74 46.37 -6.04
N ARG A 68 24.91 46.38 -5.43
CA ARG A 68 25.21 45.55 -4.23
C ARG A 68 24.20 45.79 -3.09
N ARG A 69 23.87 47.06 -2.81
CA ARG A 69 22.86 47.38 -1.76
C ARG A 69 21.47 46.93 -2.16
N LEU A 70 21.06 47.10 -3.39
CA LEU A 70 19.78 46.63 -3.90
C LEU A 70 19.65 45.11 -3.79
N LYS A 71 20.69 44.39 -4.20
CA LYS A 71 20.69 42.91 -4.16
C LYS A 71 20.85 42.33 -2.76
N SER A 72 21.31 43.11 -1.77
CA SER A 72 21.39 42.69 -0.36
C SER A 72 20.11 42.94 0.43
N SER A 73 19.12 43.62 -0.12
CA SER A 73 17.84 43.92 0.56
C SER A 73 16.72 43.00 0.09
N GLU A 74 15.98 42.40 1.02
CA GLU A 74 14.86 41.49 0.73
C GLU A 74 13.77 42.14 -0.16
N THR A 75 13.60 43.44 -0.04
CA THR A 75 12.55 44.18 -0.77
C THR A 75 12.94 44.51 -2.20
N THR A 76 14.26 44.60 -2.51
CA THR A 76 14.76 45.05 -3.81
C THR A 76 15.60 44.02 -4.56
N CYS A 77 16.04 42.92 -3.91
CA CYS A 77 16.92 41.93 -4.51
C CYS A 77 16.36 41.28 -5.79
N THR A 78 15.03 41.17 -5.90
CA THR A 78 14.34 40.60 -7.08
C THR A 78 14.12 41.58 -8.23
N ILE A 79 14.47 42.88 -8.06
CA ILE A 79 14.33 43.86 -9.10
C ILE A 79 15.50 43.69 -10.10
N PRO A 80 15.25 43.47 -11.38
CA PRO A 80 16.30 43.37 -12.37
C PRO A 80 17.02 44.73 -12.54
N VAL A 81 18.37 44.66 -12.52
CA VAL A 81 19.26 45.81 -12.71
C VAL A 81 20.01 45.61 -14.00
N LEU A 82 19.92 46.63 -14.89
CA LEU A 82 20.70 46.69 -16.11
C LEU A 82 21.67 47.88 -16.01
N PHE A 83 22.94 47.60 -16.17
CA PHE A 83 23.93 48.65 -16.13
C PHE A 83 24.01 49.46 -17.46
N LEU A 84 24.19 50.77 -17.35
CA LEU A 84 24.56 51.63 -18.43
C LEU A 84 26.09 51.87 -18.32
N THR A 85 26.87 51.42 -19.30
CA THR A 85 28.33 51.48 -19.21
C THR A 85 28.95 52.07 -20.46
N GLY A 86 29.99 52.90 -20.29
CA GLY A 86 30.88 53.35 -21.35
C GLY A 86 32.20 52.58 -21.38
N LEU A 87 32.32 51.53 -20.56
CA LEU A 87 33.54 50.78 -20.41
C LEU A 87 33.45 49.49 -21.23
N ASP A 88 34.33 49.33 -22.20
CA ASP A 88 34.43 48.17 -23.10
C ASP A 88 35.40 47.09 -22.54
N ARG A 89 35.48 46.93 -21.21
CA ARG A 89 36.38 45.95 -20.56
C ARG A 89 35.61 44.75 -20.05
N PRO A 90 35.91 43.55 -20.51
CA PRO A 90 35.22 42.33 -20.08
C PRO A 90 35.23 42.10 -18.55
N GLU A 91 36.31 42.52 -17.86
CA GLU A 91 36.48 42.35 -16.41
C GLU A 91 35.46 43.20 -15.61
N GLU A 92 34.99 44.33 -16.18
CA GLU A 92 33.99 45.18 -15.52
C GLU A 92 32.57 44.67 -15.72
N GLU A 93 32.28 44.06 -16.88
CA GLU A 93 31.02 43.35 -17.12
C GLU A 93 30.91 42.13 -16.20
N GLU A 94 31.97 41.30 -16.09
CA GLU A 94 32.02 40.14 -15.20
C GLU A 94 31.74 40.54 -13.74
N ARG A 95 32.40 41.60 -13.26
CA ARG A 95 32.17 42.14 -11.91
C ARG A 95 30.72 42.57 -11.69
N GLY A 96 30.09 43.19 -12.66
CA GLY A 96 28.69 43.61 -12.54
C GLY A 96 27.72 42.44 -12.49
N LEU A 97 27.95 41.38 -13.27
CA LEU A 97 27.15 40.17 -13.26
C LEU A 97 27.33 39.41 -11.90
N GLU A 98 28.56 39.36 -11.38
CA GLU A 98 28.81 38.76 -10.02
C GLU A 98 28.08 39.51 -8.91
N LEU A 99 27.85 40.83 -9.05
CA LEU A 99 27.06 41.63 -8.12
C LEU A 99 25.54 41.42 -8.24
N GLY A 100 25.12 40.64 -9.25
CA GLY A 100 23.71 40.29 -9.47
C GLY A 100 22.97 41.17 -10.47
N ALA A 101 23.69 41.94 -11.29
CA ALA A 101 23.05 42.60 -12.44
C ALA A 101 22.67 41.55 -13.50
N GLU A 102 21.59 41.79 -14.22
CA GLU A 102 21.06 40.87 -15.23
C GLU A 102 21.63 41.16 -16.64
N ASP A 103 22.07 42.37 -16.92
CA ASP A 103 22.54 42.72 -18.27
C ASP A 103 23.25 44.12 -18.29
N PHE A 104 23.83 44.45 -19.46
CA PHE A 104 24.52 45.70 -19.73
C PHE A 104 23.98 46.39 -20.99
N ILE A 105 24.02 47.73 -21.02
CA ILE A 105 23.71 48.57 -22.17
C ILE A 105 24.89 49.52 -22.37
N HIS A 106 25.57 49.37 -23.48
CA HIS A 106 26.73 50.22 -23.80
C HIS A 106 26.32 51.63 -24.20
N LYS A 107 27.07 52.64 -23.71
CA LYS A 107 27.01 54.01 -24.16
C LYS A 107 27.86 54.14 -25.45
N PRO A 108 27.41 54.92 -26.48
CA PRO A 108 26.27 55.85 -26.46
C PRO A 108 24.92 55.13 -26.47
N ILE A 109 23.98 55.69 -25.72
CA ILE A 109 22.63 55.10 -25.51
C ILE A 109 21.87 55.06 -26.83
N SER A 110 21.48 53.87 -27.24
CA SER A 110 20.64 53.60 -28.39
C SER A 110 19.21 53.31 -27.98
N PRO A 111 18.20 54.18 -28.21
CA PRO A 111 16.83 53.99 -27.80
C PRO A 111 16.20 52.66 -28.23
N PRO A 112 16.42 52.12 -29.46
CA PRO A 112 15.91 50.82 -29.85
C PRO A 112 16.49 49.67 -29.01
N VAL A 113 17.78 49.73 -28.64
CA VAL A 113 18.47 48.73 -27.84
C VAL A 113 17.92 48.74 -26.40
N VAL A 114 17.80 49.91 -25.79
CA VAL A 114 17.24 50.09 -24.44
C VAL A 114 15.83 49.52 -24.39
N ARG A 115 14.96 49.90 -25.34
CA ARG A 115 13.58 49.36 -25.39
C ARG A 115 13.55 47.83 -25.50
N ALA A 116 14.41 47.25 -26.31
CA ALA A 116 14.48 45.80 -26.47
C ALA A 116 14.93 45.10 -25.18
N ARG A 117 15.99 45.59 -24.52
CA ARG A 117 16.53 45.05 -23.28
C ARG A 117 15.52 45.16 -22.12
N VAL A 118 14.96 46.34 -21.89
CA VAL A 118 13.95 46.61 -20.87
C VAL A 118 12.74 45.66 -21.06
N ARG A 119 12.23 45.54 -22.28
CA ARG A 119 11.13 44.66 -22.60
C ARG A 119 11.45 43.18 -22.25
N THR A 120 12.64 42.70 -22.63
CA THR A 120 13.07 41.33 -22.40
C THR A 120 13.19 41.05 -20.92
N HIS A 121 13.86 41.88 -20.16
CA HIS A 121 14.08 41.67 -18.72
C HIS A 121 12.79 41.82 -17.90
N LEU A 122 11.89 42.75 -18.26
CA LEU A 122 10.56 42.85 -17.66
C LEU A 122 9.71 41.61 -17.94
N ALA A 123 9.78 41.07 -19.17
CA ALA A 123 9.05 39.83 -19.50
C ALA A 123 9.59 38.64 -18.73
N LEU A 124 10.92 38.52 -18.64
CA LEU A 124 11.59 37.45 -17.88
C LEU A 124 11.22 37.54 -16.38
N SER A 125 11.36 38.71 -15.75
CA SER A 125 11.00 38.91 -14.34
C SER A 125 9.54 38.55 -14.04
N ARG A 126 8.61 38.96 -14.93
CA ARG A 126 7.18 38.59 -14.79
C ARG A 126 6.96 37.09 -14.91
N ALA A 127 7.63 36.42 -15.85
CA ALA A 127 7.50 34.98 -16.04
C ALA A 127 8.05 34.21 -14.82
N THR A 128 9.21 34.63 -14.29
CA THR A 128 9.81 34.03 -13.09
C THR A 128 8.88 34.14 -11.87
N ARG A 129 8.40 35.36 -11.59
CA ARG A 129 7.44 35.59 -10.48
C ARG A 129 6.14 34.80 -10.64
N ALA A 130 5.63 34.67 -11.87
CA ALA A 130 4.42 33.87 -12.14
C ALA A 130 4.68 32.37 -11.90
N LEU A 131 5.86 31.87 -12.28
CA LEU A 131 6.26 30.48 -12.05
C LEU A 131 6.43 30.17 -10.55
N GLU A 132 7.10 31.06 -9.81
CA GLU A 132 7.27 30.94 -8.36
C GLU A 132 5.92 30.85 -7.62
N ARG A 133 4.98 31.75 -7.97
CA ARG A 133 3.61 31.70 -7.40
C ARG A 133 2.91 30.38 -7.72
N ARG A 134 3.02 29.93 -8.98
CA ARG A 134 2.38 28.68 -9.39
C ARG A 134 2.99 27.46 -8.69
N ASN A 135 4.31 27.47 -8.48
CA ASN A 135 4.97 26.40 -7.72
C ASN A 135 4.49 26.36 -6.26
N ALA A 136 4.40 27.52 -5.60
CA ALA A 136 3.87 27.59 -4.24
C ALA A 136 2.42 27.06 -4.15
N ASP A 137 1.55 27.45 -5.11
CA ASP A 137 0.17 26.96 -5.18
C ASP A 137 0.12 25.44 -5.41
N LEU A 138 0.99 24.90 -6.27
CA LEU A 138 1.09 23.47 -6.54
C LEU A 138 1.59 22.69 -5.32
N GLU A 139 2.58 23.19 -4.60
CA GLU A 139 3.08 22.55 -3.37
C GLU A 139 1.98 22.42 -2.32
N LEU A 140 1.17 23.47 -2.17
CA LEU A 140 0.03 23.48 -1.24
C LEU A 140 -1.03 22.46 -1.65
N LEU A 141 -1.37 22.39 -2.93
CA LEU A 141 -2.32 21.43 -3.47
C LEU A 141 -1.81 19.99 -3.34
N VAL A 142 -0.53 19.73 -3.60
CA VAL A 142 0.10 18.42 -3.43
C VAL A 142 0.02 17.97 -1.97
N ALA A 143 0.34 18.86 -1.02
CA ALA A 143 0.25 18.56 0.40
C ALA A 143 -1.18 18.18 0.82
N GLU A 144 -2.18 18.95 0.38
CA GLU A 144 -3.61 18.68 0.64
C GLU A 144 -4.04 17.32 0.07
N ARG A 145 -3.74 17.06 -1.20
CA ARG A 145 -4.09 15.80 -1.86
C ARG A 145 -3.39 14.58 -1.25
N THR A 146 -2.14 14.74 -0.83
CA THR A 146 -1.39 13.66 -0.17
C THR A 146 -2.03 13.31 1.19
N ALA A 147 -2.46 14.32 1.95
CA ALA A 147 -3.17 14.09 3.21
C ALA A 147 -4.52 13.38 2.99
N GLU A 148 -5.28 13.79 1.97
CA GLU A 148 -6.57 13.17 1.61
C GLU A 148 -6.39 11.69 1.20
N ILE A 149 -5.44 11.41 0.31
CA ILE A 149 -5.13 10.04 -0.14
C ILE A 149 -4.70 9.16 1.04
N SER A 150 -3.88 9.69 1.95
CA SER A 150 -3.40 8.95 3.13
C SER A 150 -4.56 8.60 4.07
N GLU A 151 -5.53 9.50 4.24
CA GLU A 151 -6.72 9.25 5.04
C GLU A 151 -7.64 8.21 4.37
N GLN A 152 -7.86 8.31 3.05
CA GLN A 152 -8.65 7.33 2.30
C GLN A 152 -8.02 5.93 2.35
N ALA A 153 -6.69 5.84 2.21
CA ALA A 153 -5.97 4.59 2.31
C ALA A 153 -6.14 3.94 3.69
N ARG A 154 -6.04 4.73 4.77
CA ARG A 154 -6.27 4.22 6.14
C ARG A 154 -7.69 3.68 6.33
N ARG A 155 -8.69 4.42 5.86
CA ARG A 155 -10.11 3.99 5.94
C ARG A 155 -10.35 2.70 5.14
N LEU A 156 -9.75 2.58 3.95
CA LEU A 156 -9.86 1.39 3.11
C LEU A 156 -9.25 0.16 3.79
N VAL A 157 -8.07 0.31 4.42
CA VAL A 157 -7.41 -0.76 5.17
C VAL A 157 -8.27 -1.20 6.35
N SER A 158 -8.80 -0.26 7.15
CA SER A 158 -9.68 -0.56 8.28
C SER A 158 -10.95 -1.29 7.83
N SER A 159 -11.63 -0.78 6.79
CA SER A 159 -12.84 -1.40 6.24
C SER A 159 -12.57 -2.81 5.70
N LYS A 160 -11.44 -3.01 5.02
CA LYS A 160 -11.03 -4.35 4.55
C LYS A 160 -10.82 -5.31 5.71
N GLN A 161 -10.20 -4.87 6.81
CA GLN A 161 -10.00 -5.70 8.00
C GLN A 161 -11.32 -6.07 8.67
N GLU A 162 -12.25 -5.13 8.78
CA GLU A 162 -13.60 -5.38 9.32
C GLU A 162 -14.36 -6.41 8.50
N VAL A 163 -14.31 -6.32 7.17
CA VAL A 163 -14.96 -7.30 6.27
C VAL A 163 -14.34 -8.69 6.46
N ILE A 164 -13.00 -8.79 6.51
CA ILE A 164 -12.31 -10.07 6.74
C ILE A 164 -12.69 -10.68 8.09
N ALA A 165 -12.72 -9.85 9.13
CA ALA A 165 -13.12 -10.32 10.48
C ALA A 165 -14.58 -10.77 10.51
N ALA A 166 -15.50 -10.05 9.89
CA ALA A 166 -16.90 -10.41 9.79
C ALA A 166 -17.11 -11.72 9.00
N GLN A 167 -16.38 -11.90 7.89
CA GLN A 167 -16.40 -13.17 7.14
C GLN A 167 -15.92 -14.34 7.98
N ALA A 168 -14.79 -14.20 8.68
CA ALA A 168 -14.26 -15.25 9.55
C ALA A 168 -15.23 -15.60 10.68
N ALA A 169 -15.82 -14.60 11.33
CA ALA A 169 -16.82 -14.81 12.38
C ALA A 169 -18.07 -15.52 11.85
N THR A 170 -18.54 -15.17 10.65
CA THR A 170 -19.70 -15.80 10.02
C THR A 170 -19.43 -17.27 9.70
N ILE A 171 -18.26 -17.60 9.13
CA ILE A 171 -17.85 -18.97 8.85
C ILE A 171 -17.79 -19.77 10.16
N THR A 172 -17.11 -19.23 11.19
CA THR A 172 -17.00 -19.89 12.48
C THR A 172 -18.35 -20.14 13.12
N ALA A 173 -19.26 -19.16 13.11
CA ALA A 173 -20.61 -19.33 13.65
C ALA A 173 -21.43 -20.38 12.89
N PHE A 174 -21.30 -20.42 11.56
CA PHE A 174 -21.99 -21.39 10.73
C PHE A 174 -21.47 -22.81 10.96
N CYS A 175 -20.16 -22.98 11.06
CA CYS A 175 -19.55 -24.27 11.38
C CYS A 175 -19.92 -24.72 12.79
N ALA A 176 -19.90 -23.82 13.78
CA ALA A 176 -20.32 -24.14 15.15
C ALA A 176 -21.79 -24.61 15.23
N LEU A 177 -22.69 -24.02 14.42
CA LEU A 177 -24.08 -24.47 14.31
C LEU A 177 -24.18 -25.87 13.68
N ALA A 178 -23.32 -26.19 12.71
CA ALA A 178 -23.25 -27.51 12.09
C ALA A 178 -22.78 -28.57 13.11
N GLU A 179 -21.74 -28.27 13.90
CA GLU A 179 -21.17 -29.15 14.93
C GLU A 179 -22.07 -29.30 16.15
N ALA A 180 -22.80 -28.25 16.53
CA ALA A 180 -23.78 -28.36 17.65
C ALA A 180 -24.80 -29.50 17.46
N ARG A 181 -25.00 -29.99 16.21
CA ARG A 181 -25.82 -31.18 15.91
C ARG A 181 -25.08 -32.49 16.08
N ASP A 182 -23.74 -32.50 16.01
CA ASP A 182 -22.92 -33.74 16.00
C ASP A 182 -22.26 -34.05 17.36
N ASN A 183 -22.60 -33.32 18.41
CA ASN A 183 -21.93 -33.41 19.72
C ASN A 183 -20.39 -33.18 19.63
N GLU A 184 -19.90 -32.57 18.60
CA GLU A 184 -18.52 -32.10 18.51
C GLU A 184 -18.44 -30.67 19.09
N THR A 185 -17.30 -30.32 19.68
CA THR A 185 -17.16 -29.03 20.36
C THR A 185 -16.59 -27.97 19.39
N GLY A 186 -17.02 -26.71 19.50
CA GLY A 186 -16.52 -25.61 18.65
C GLY A 186 -15.00 -25.43 18.73
N ASN A 187 -14.31 -26.07 19.67
CA ASN A 187 -12.85 -26.07 19.74
C ASN A 187 -12.20 -27.05 18.75
N HIS A 188 -12.92 -28.09 18.31
CA HIS A 188 -12.48 -29.01 17.25
C HIS A 188 -12.13 -28.21 15.95
N ILE A 189 -13.01 -27.33 15.52
CA ILE A 189 -12.77 -26.47 14.34
C ILE A 189 -11.48 -25.68 14.50
N ARG A 190 -11.28 -25.05 15.66
CA ARG A 190 -10.07 -24.25 15.92
C ARG A 190 -8.81 -25.12 15.92
N ARG A 191 -8.85 -26.28 16.54
CA ARG A 191 -7.71 -27.19 16.60
C ARG A 191 -7.33 -27.69 15.20
N THR A 192 -8.27 -28.24 14.44
CA THR A 192 -8.05 -28.80 13.11
C THR A 192 -7.54 -27.74 12.13
N GLN A 193 -8.07 -26.52 12.18
CA GLN A 193 -7.59 -25.38 11.41
C GLN A 193 -6.11 -25.08 11.67
N HIS A 194 -5.69 -25.09 12.93
CA HIS A 194 -4.28 -24.83 13.29
C HIS A 194 -3.38 -26.02 12.96
N TYR A 195 -3.85 -27.25 13.05
CA TYR A 195 -3.08 -28.43 12.64
C TYR A 195 -2.80 -28.41 11.13
N VAL A 196 -3.80 -28.10 10.31
CA VAL A 196 -3.62 -27.92 8.86
C VAL A 196 -2.59 -26.83 8.57
N TYR A 197 -2.66 -25.68 9.27
CA TYR A 197 -1.71 -24.58 9.10
C TYR A 197 -0.28 -25.02 9.42
N ILE A 198 -0.04 -25.66 10.56
CA ILE A 198 1.29 -26.09 11.00
C ILE A 198 1.90 -27.13 10.05
N LEU A 199 1.08 -28.08 9.57
CA LEU A 199 1.54 -29.08 8.59
C LEU A 199 1.92 -28.42 7.27
N ALA A 200 1.08 -27.50 6.78
CA ALA A 200 1.38 -26.77 5.54
C ALA A 200 2.64 -25.91 5.67
N GLU A 201 2.85 -25.24 6.81
CA GLU A 201 4.11 -24.52 7.09
C GLU A 201 5.33 -25.44 7.07
N ALA A 202 5.24 -26.61 7.74
CA ALA A 202 6.35 -27.57 7.80
C ALA A 202 6.70 -28.15 6.43
N LEU A 203 5.76 -28.18 5.50
CA LEU A 203 5.93 -28.71 4.14
C LEU A 203 6.25 -27.64 3.10
N ARG A 204 6.29 -26.36 3.47
CA ARG A 204 6.53 -25.23 2.56
C ARG A 204 7.75 -25.40 1.68
N ASP A 205 8.87 -25.80 2.27
CA ASP A 205 10.14 -25.97 1.58
C ASP A 205 10.38 -27.41 1.09
N HIS A 206 9.40 -28.30 1.27
CA HIS A 206 9.52 -29.68 0.84
C HIS A 206 9.48 -29.78 -0.69
N PRO A 207 10.43 -30.49 -1.34
CA PRO A 207 10.56 -30.49 -2.82
C PRO A 207 9.27 -30.86 -3.57
N ARG A 208 8.42 -31.70 -2.99
CA ARG A 208 7.16 -32.14 -3.60
C ARG A 208 6.02 -31.13 -3.45
N PHE A 209 6.08 -30.23 -2.46
CA PHE A 209 4.94 -29.37 -2.08
C PHE A 209 5.23 -27.88 -2.20
N ARG A 210 6.48 -27.44 -2.30
CA ARG A 210 6.88 -26.02 -2.33
C ARG A 210 6.18 -25.19 -3.39
N ASP A 211 5.85 -25.80 -4.52
CA ASP A 211 5.16 -25.11 -5.62
C ASP A 211 3.64 -25.01 -5.38
N GLN A 212 3.11 -25.69 -4.34
CA GLN A 212 1.71 -25.72 -3.94
C GLN A 212 1.43 -25.02 -2.60
N LEU A 213 2.47 -24.63 -1.85
CA LEU A 213 2.36 -24.10 -0.48
C LEU A 213 3.03 -22.72 -0.34
N SER A 214 2.57 -21.76 -1.14
CA SER A 214 2.91 -20.35 -0.87
C SER A 214 2.25 -19.85 0.41
N ASP A 215 2.75 -18.74 0.98
CA ASP A 215 2.13 -18.10 2.17
C ASP A 215 0.64 -17.82 1.97
N GLU A 216 0.26 -17.41 0.77
CA GLU A 216 -1.14 -17.14 0.43
C GLU A 216 -1.98 -18.42 0.45
N ILE A 217 -1.49 -19.51 -0.14
CA ILE A 217 -2.18 -20.81 -0.15
C ILE A 217 -2.32 -21.37 1.25
N ILE A 218 -1.29 -21.27 2.09
CA ILE A 218 -1.33 -21.69 3.49
C ILE A 218 -2.44 -20.96 4.26
N GLN A 219 -2.60 -19.64 4.03
CA GLN A 219 -3.68 -18.86 4.62
C GLN A 219 -5.06 -19.27 4.08
N LEU A 220 -5.16 -19.64 2.80
CA LEU A 220 -6.40 -20.15 2.21
C LEU A 220 -6.77 -21.50 2.82
N LEU A 221 -5.83 -22.44 2.98
CA LEU A 221 -6.04 -23.74 3.64
C LEU A 221 -6.51 -23.56 5.09
N PHE A 222 -5.88 -22.66 5.84
CA PHE A 222 -6.29 -22.30 7.19
C PHE A 222 -7.76 -21.86 7.27
N LYS A 223 -8.19 -20.99 6.34
CA LYS A 223 -9.57 -20.49 6.26
C LYS A 223 -10.57 -21.54 5.80
N SER A 224 -10.11 -22.55 5.03
CA SER A 224 -10.96 -23.58 4.42
C SER A 224 -11.21 -24.77 5.33
N ALA A 225 -10.25 -25.11 6.20
CA ALA A 225 -10.32 -26.26 7.09
C ALA A 225 -11.61 -26.35 7.95
N PRO A 226 -12.17 -25.24 8.47
CA PRO A 226 -13.42 -25.26 9.23
C PRO A 226 -14.61 -25.89 8.52
N LEU A 227 -14.61 -25.86 7.18
CA LEU A 227 -15.75 -26.28 6.36
C LEU A 227 -15.75 -27.77 6.00
N HIS A 228 -14.79 -28.58 6.51
CA HIS A 228 -14.65 -29.98 6.13
C HIS A 228 -15.94 -30.80 6.34
N ASP A 229 -16.62 -30.59 7.43
CA ASP A 229 -17.79 -31.35 7.87
C ASP A 229 -19.13 -30.61 7.73
N VAL A 230 -19.14 -29.45 7.03
CA VAL A 230 -20.35 -28.64 6.85
C VAL A 230 -21.52 -29.41 6.25
N GLY A 231 -21.26 -30.47 5.49
CA GLY A 231 -22.28 -31.34 4.88
C GLY A 231 -23.03 -32.23 5.86
N LYS A 232 -22.54 -32.40 7.09
CA LYS A 232 -23.25 -33.13 8.16
C LYS A 232 -24.60 -32.50 8.48
N VAL A 233 -24.80 -31.22 8.21
CA VAL A 233 -26.10 -30.53 8.33
C VAL A 233 -27.21 -31.23 7.53
N ALA A 234 -26.88 -31.83 6.38
CA ALA A 234 -27.83 -32.56 5.56
C ALA A 234 -28.03 -34.04 5.95
N THR A 235 -27.26 -34.56 6.93
CA THR A 235 -27.39 -35.92 7.42
C THR A 235 -28.59 -36.01 8.39
N PRO A 236 -29.48 -37.02 8.26
CA PRO A 236 -30.61 -37.20 9.15
C PRO A 236 -30.17 -37.45 10.59
N ASP A 237 -30.87 -36.86 11.58
CA ASP A 237 -30.53 -37.01 13.02
C ASP A 237 -30.53 -38.46 13.48
N ALA A 238 -31.40 -39.31 12.96
CA ALA A 238 -31.45 -40.73 13.27
C ALA A 238 -30.15 -41.47 12.92
N ILE A 239 -29.32 -40.91 12.01
CA ILE A 239 -28.03 -41.47 11.62
C ILE A 239 -26.89 -40.71 12.34
N LEU A 240 -26.93 -39.38 12.30
CA LEU A 240 -25.90 -38.53 12.91
C LEU A 240 -25.77 -38.76 14.42
N LEU A 241 -26.92 -38.82 15.13
CA LEU A 241 -26.98 -38.94 16.59
C LEU A 241 -27.23 -40.37 17.06
N LYS A 242 -27.08 -41.37 16.20
CA LYS A 242 -27.36 -42.77 16.57
C LYS A 242 -26.47 -43.25 17.70
N PRO A 243 -27.03 -43.67 18.82
CA PRO A 243 -26.28 -44.27 19.91
C PRO A 243 -25.83 -45.70 19.55
N GLY A 244 -24.66 -45.84 18.89
CA GLY A 244 -24.09 -47.12 18.53
C GLY A 244 -23.51 -47.18 17.11
N LYS A 245 -23.18 -48.40 16.66
CA LYS A 245 -22.59 -48.58 15.33
C LYS A 245 -23.62 -48.38 14.22
N LEU A 246 -23.26 -47.72 13.14
CA LEU A 246 -24.08 -47.60 11.95
C LEU A 246 -24.14 -48.94 11.20
N THR A 247 -25.29 -49.26 10.65
CA THR A 247 -25.45 -50.36 9.68
C THR A 247 -24.75 -50.01 8.35
N PRO A 248 -24.53 -51.01 7.47
CA PRO A 248 -23.95 -50.70 6.15
C PRO A 248 -24.73 -49.65 5.34
N ASP A 249 -26.08 -49.71 5.39
CA ASP A 249 -26.93 -48.74 4.66
C ASP A 249 -26.86 -47.32 5.29
N GLU A 250 -26.85 -47.24 6.61
CA GLU A 250 -26.64 -45.96 7.33
C GLU A 250 -25.26 -45.38 7.08
N TRP A 251 -24.22 -46.21 6.93
CA TRP A 251 -22.89 -45.78 6.53
C TRP A 251 -22.88 -45.16 5.13
N VAL A 252 -23.63 -45.70 4.17
CA VAL A 252 -23.77 -45.12 2.84
C VAL A 252 -24.33 -43.69 2.94
N LEU A 253 -25.35 -43.51 3.79
CA LEU A 253 -25.94 -42.17 3.99
C LEU A 253 -25.00 -41.22 4.75
N MET A 254 -24.30 -41.73 5.77
CA MET A 254 -23.32 -40.92 6.49
C MET A 254 -22.23 -40.39 5.56
N LYS A 255 -21.66 -41.20 4.68
CA LYS A 255 -20.62 -40.80 3.72
C LYS A 255 -21.06 -39.69 2.76
N GLN A 256 -22.38 -39.50 2.57
CA GLN A 256 -22.88 -38.43 1.67
C GLN A 256 -22.60 -37.01 2.17
N HIS A 257 -22.24 -36.84 3.47
CA HIS A 257 -21.90 -35.52 3.96
C HIS A 257 -20.75 -34.88 3.16
N CYS A 258 -19.78 -35.67 2.68
CA CYS A 258 -18.68 -35.17 1.81
C CYS A 258 -19.23 -34.55 0.52
N GLU A 259 -20.20 -35.20 -0.11
CA GLU A 259 -20.81 -34.71 -1.34
C GLU A 259 -21.73 -33.51 -1.08
N TYR A 260 -22.52 -33.55 -0.02
CA TYR A 260 -23.39 -32.44 0.38
C TYR A 260 -22.59 -31.20 0.71
N GLY A 261 -21.49 -31.33 1.48
CA GLY A 261 -20.58 -30.23 1.81
C GLY A 261 -19.96 -29.59 0.58
N ARG A 262 -19.35 -30.43 -0.28
CA ARG A 262 -18.78 -29.95 -1.55
C ARG A 262 -19.80 -29.20 -2.40
N ASN A 263 -20.99 -29.78 -2.59
CA ASN A 263 -22.00 -29.19 -3.45
C ASN A 263 -22.52 -27.85 -2.91
N ALA A 264 -22.71 -27.74 -1.61
CA ALA A 264 -23.09 -26.49 -0.96
C ALA A 264 -22.02 -25.39 -1.13
N ILE A 265 -20.74 -25.74 -0.97
CA ILE A 265 -19.62 -24.81 -1.14
C ILE A 265 -19.51 -24.35 -2.59
N LEU A 266 -19.57 -25.27 -3.58
CA LEU A 266 -19.53 -24.94 -5.00
C LEU A 266 -20.73 -24.08 -5.44
N GLN A 267 -21.89 -24.27 -4.83
CA GLN A 267 -23.06 -23.42 -5.09
C GLN A 267 -22.86 -22.01 -4.55
N ALA A 268 -22.24 -21.86 -3.38
CA ALA A 268 -21.87 -20.56 -2.82
C ALA A 268 -20.82 -19.85 -3.69
N GLU A 269 -19.80 -20.55 -4.16
CA GLU A 269 -18.79 -20.04 -5.08
C GLU A 269 -19.41 -19.52 -6.39
N LYS A 270 -20.31 -20.29 -6.97
CA LYS A 270 -21.04 -19.88 -8.18
C LYS A 270 -21.89 -18.63 -7.96
N ALA A 271 -22.50 -18.47 -6.79
CA ALA A 271 -23.31 -17.29 -6.45
C ALA A 271 -22.45 -16.02 -6.31
N LEU A 272 -21.17 -16.15 -5.97
CA LEU A 272 -20.19 -15.04 -5.92
C LEU A 272 -19.64 -14.65 -7.32
N GLY A 273 -20.11 -15.26 -8.40
CA GLY A 273 -19.73 -14.89 -9.76
C GLY A 273 -18.52 -15.64 -10.31
N GLY A 274 -18.12 -16.75 -9.69
CA GLY A 274 -16.95 -17.55 -10.11
C GLY A 274 -15.68 -16.72 -10.05
N VAL A 275 -15.17 -16.48 -8.85
CA VAL A 275 -13.99 -15.63 -8.63
C VAL A 275 -12.77 -16.30 -9.26
N THR A 276 -12.08 -15.56 -10.07
CA THR A 276 -10.78 -15.84 -10.67
C THR A 276 -9.74 -16.04 -9.57
N ASP A 277 -8.87 -17.04 -9.75
CA ASP A 277 -7.71 -17.40 -8.95
C ASP A 277 -8.00 -17.90 -7.52
N ALA A 278 -7.51 -19.12 -7.23
CA ALA A 278 -7.46 -19.84 -5.95
C ALA A 278 -8.29 -19.23 -4.81
N SER A 279 -9.60 -19.49 -4.79
CA SER A 279 -10.47 -19.02 -3.70
C SER A 279 -10.39 -20.00 -2.52
N PHE A 280 -10.57 -19.51 -1.29
CA PHE A 280 -10.65 -20.39 -0.12
C PHE A 280 -11.81 -21.40 -0.25
N LEU A 281 -12.87 -21.09 -1.01
CA LEU A 281 -13.99 -22.00 -1.27
C LEU A 281 -13.59 -23.19 -2.13
N GLN A 282 -12.64 -23.02 -3.06
CA GLN A 282 -12.10 -24.13 -3.83
C GLN A 282 -11.43 -25.14 -2.92
N TYR A 283 -10.51 -24.69 -2.04
CA TYR A 283 -9.85 -25.57 -1.08
C TYR A 283 -10.86 -26.17 -0.06
N ALA A 284 -11.86 -25.41 0.35
CA ALA A 284 -12.92 -25.92 1.21
C ALA A 284 -13.72 -27.04 0.54
N ALA A 285 -14.04 -26.91 -0.76
CA ALA A 285 -14.72 -27.96 -1.52
C ALA A 285 -13.86 -29.23 -1.68
N GLU A 286 -12.54 -29.07 -1.93
CA GLU A 286 -11.59 -30.18 -1.98
C GLU A 286 -11.51 -30.89 -0.62
N ILE A 287 -11.38 -30.14 0.46
CA ILE A 287 -11.33 -30.64 1.83
C ILE A 287 -12.62 -31.38 2.19
N ALA A 288 -13.78 -30.75 2.00
CA ALA A 288 -15.08 -31.34 2.33
C ALA A 288 -15.31 -32.65 1.56
N TYR A 289 -14.84 -32.72 0.31
CA TYR A 289 -15.06 -33.91 -0.52
C TYR A 289 -14.03 -35.01 -0.26
N GLY A 290 -12.77 -34.67 0.12
CA GLY A 290 -11.66 -35.61 0.11
C GLY A 290 -11.01 -35.91 1.46
N HIS A 291 -11.42 -35.30 2.59
CA HIS A 291 -10.75 -35.50 3.87
C HIS A 291 -10.87 -36.92 4.45
N HIS A 292 -11.79 -37.73 3.94
CA HIS A 292 -11.93 -39.14 4.24
C HIS A 292 -11.33 -40.10 3.20
N GLU A 293 -10.67 -39.57 2.17
CA GLU A 293 -9.86 -40.39 1.29
C GLU A 293 -8.65 -40.94 2.05
N ARG A 294 -8.21 -42.12 1.67
CA ARG A 294 -7.04 -42.78 2.25
C ARG A 294 -5.96 -42.95 1.18
N TRP A 295 -4.71 -42.79 1.55
CA TRP A 295 -3.60 -42.86 0.64
C TRP A 295 -3.55 -44.13 -0.22
N ASP A 296 -3.98 -45.26 0.35
CA ASP A 296 -4.06 -46.59 -0.28
C ASP A 296 -5.30 -46.79 -1.18
N GLY A 297 -6.21 -45.81 -1.26
CA GLY A 297 -7.43 -45.87 -2.05
C GLY A 297 -8.60 -46.59 -1.37
N SER A 298 -8.46 -47.01 -0.11
CA SER A 298 -9.54 -47.63 0.64
C SER A 298 -10.54 -46.62 1.28
N GLY A 299 -10.32 -45.31 1.01
CA GLY A 299 -11.15 -44.22 1.51
C GLY A 299 -12.45 -44.01 0.74
N TYR A 300 -13.08 -42.86 0.99
CA TYR A 300 -14.32 -42.43 0.33
C TYR A 300 -14.35 -40.90 0.17
N PRO A 301 -15.20 -40.34 -0.71
CA PRO A 301 -16.25 -40.98 -1.50
C PRO A 301 -15.79 -41.54 -2.85
N GLN A 302 -14.59 -41.17 -3.34
CA GLN A 302 -14.11 -41.47 -4.69
C GLN A 302 -13.18 -42.69 -4.74
N GLY A 303 -12.52 -43.03 -3.61
CA GLY A 303 -11.48 -44.05 -3.55
C GLY A 303 -10.18 -43.63 -4.29
N LEU A 304 -9.81 -42.36 -4.15
CA LEU A 304 -8.60 -41.80 -4.78
C LEU A 304 -7.34 -42.38 -4.14
N VAL A 305 -6.28 -42.58 -4.94
CA VAL A 305 -5.01 -43.19 -4.50
C VAL A 305 -3.89 -42.19 -4.60
N GLY A 306 -3.07 -42.08 -3.56
CA GLY A 306 -1.82 -41.32 -3.59
C GLY A 306 -2.04 -39.84 -3.93
N ASP A 307 -1.28 -39.36 -4.90
CA ASP A 307 -1.31 -37.96 -5.34
C ASP A 307 -2.60 -37.53 -6.07
N ALA A 308 -3.50 -38.45 -6.39
CA ALA A 308 -4.81 -38.12 -6.89
C ALA A 308 -5.70 -37.46 -5.81
N ILE A 309 -5.36 -37.67 -4.52
CA ILE A 309 -6.04 -36.98 -3.41
C ILE A 309 -5.48 -35.54 -3.34
N PRO A 310 -6.32 -34.50 -3.38
CA PRO A 310 -5.86 -33.12 -3.23
C PRO A 310 -5.01 -32.93 -1.96
N LEU A 311 -3.94 -32.11 -2.05
CA LEU A 311 -3.08 -31.85 -0.89
C LEU A 311 -3.86 -31.30 0.31
N SER A 312 -4.80 -30.39 0.06
CA SER A 312 -5.72 -29.82 1.03
C SER A 312 -6.46 -30.89 1.84
N ALA A 313 -6.97 -31.91 1.16
CA ALA A 313 -7.68 -33.04 1.77
C ALA A 313 -6.73 -33.97 2.56
N ARG A 314 -5.52 -34.22 2.05
CA ARG A 314 -4.51 -35.04 2.76
C ARG A 314 -4.05 -34.40 4.07
N LEU A 315 -3.88 -33.06 4.09
CA LEU A 315 -3.56 -32.30 5.30
C LEU A 315 -4.70 -32.35 6.31
N MET A 316 -5.95 -32.21 5.84
CA MET A 316 -7.12 -32.25 6.69
C MET A 316 -7.35 -33.62 7.28
N ALA A 317 -7.12 -34.70 6.53
CA ALA A 317 -7.24 -36.09 7.02
C ALA A 317 -6.36 -36.34 8.26
N ILE A 318 -5.13 -35.82 8.27
CA ILE A 318 -4.25 -35.91 9.45
C ILE A 318 -4.79 -35.07 10.60
N ALA A 319 -5.21 -33.84 10.34
CA ALA A 319 -5.72 -32.94 11.37
C ALA A 319 -6.96 -33.48 12.06
N ASP A 320 -7.93 -33.98 11.28
CA ASP A 320 -9.19 -34.53 11.78
C ASP A 320 -8.98 -35.82 12.57
N VAL A 321 -8.22 -36.77 12.03
CA VAL A 321 -7.98 -38.06 12.74
C VAL A 321 -7.18 -37.82 14.01
N TYR A 322 -6.18 -36.96 14.03
CA TYR A 322 -5.44 -36.63 15.25
C TYR A 322 -6.37 -36.04 16.30
N ASP A 323 -7.20 -35.06 15.95
CA ASP A 323 -8.15 -34.46 16.88
C ASP A 323 -9.16 -35.48 17.41
N ALA A 324 -9.66 -36.35 16.54
CA ALA A 324 -10.56 -37.44 16.93
C ALA A 324 -9.92 -38.46 17.89
N LEU A 325 -8.60 -38.63 17.85
CA LEU A 325 -7.88 -39.51 18.77
C LEU A 325 -7.71 -38.91 20.16
N ILE A 326 -7.40 -37.61 20.24
CA ILE A 326 -7.08 -36.93 21.49
C ILE A 326 -8.30 -36.31 22.20
N SER A 327 -9.42 -36.16 21.50
CA SER A 327 -10.63 -35.53 22.04
C SER A 327 -11.55 -36.59 22.67
N ARG A 328 -12.29 -36.19 23.74
CA ARG A 328 -13.31 -36.99 24.35
C ARG A 328 -14.51 -37.14 23.41
N ARG A 329 -14.93 -38.36 23.12
CA ARG A 329 -16.16 -38.66 22.37
C ARG A 329 -17.09 -39.51 23.21
N VAL A 330 -18.39 -39.50 22.93
CA VAL A 330 -19.42 -40.18 23.70
C VAL A 330 -19.06 -41.65 24.01
N TYR A 331 -18.32 -42.31 23.13
CA TYR A 331 -17.97 -43.74 23.22
C TYR A 331 -16.49 -44.03 23.38
N LYS A 332 -15.60 -42.99 23.50
CA LYS A 332 -14.17 -43.19 23.51
C LYS A 332 -13.46 -42.21 24.45
N GLN A 333 -12.63 -42.73 25.34
CA GLN A 333 -11.74 -41.94 26.17
C GLN A 333 -10.65 -41.31 25.30
N PRO A 334 -10.18 -40.08 25.60
CA PRO A 334 -9.07 -39.46 24.93
C PRO A 334 -7.80 -40.31 24.98
N ILE A 335 -7.12 -40.46 23.87
CA ILE A 335 -5.83 -41.13 23.78
C ILE A 335 -4.72 -40.10 24.10
N PRO A 336 -3.72 -40.45 24.92
CA PRO A 336 -2.57 -39.58 25.18
C PRO A 336 -1.88 -39.17 23.88
N HIS A 337 -1.39 -37.92 23.82
CA HIS A 337 -0.72 -37.34 22.64
C HIS A 337 0.30 -38.27 22.01
N GLN A 338 1.24 -38.79 22.83
CA GLN A 338 2.32 -39.67 22.32
C GLN A 338 1.78 -40.95 21.69
N GLU A 339 0.77 -41.53 22.25
CA GLU A 339 0.14 -42.74 21.72
C GLU A 339 -0.61 -42.43 20.41
N ALA A 340 -1.33 -41.29 20.34
CA ALA A 340 -2.02 -40.85 19.15
C ALA A 340 -1.03 -40.65 17.99
N ILE A 341 0.11 -39.97 18.22
CA ILE A 341 1.15 -39.81 17.23
C ILE A 341 1.68 -41.17 16.75
N GLN A 342 2.00 -42.10 17.63
CA GLN A 342 2.48 -43.43 17.24
C GLN A 342 1.44 -44.20 16.40
N MET A 343 0.16 -44.10 16.72
CA MET A 343 -0.90 -44.67 15.88
C MET A 343 -0.93 -44.08 14.49
N MET A 344 -0.75 -42.77 14.35
CA MET A 344 -0.75 -42.12 13.07
C MET A 344 0.49 -42.45 12.25
N LEU A 345 1.67 -42.53 12.86
CA LEU A 345 2.91 -42.95 12.21
C LEU A 345 2.80 -44.41 11.67
N ALA A 346 2.09 -45.29 12.36
CA ALA A 346 1.82 -46.67 11.93
C ALA A 346 0.94 -46.77 10.67
N GLU A 347 0.15 -45.72 10.38
CA GLU A 347 -0.72 -45.63 9.20
C GLU A 347 -0.06 -44.93 8.01
N ARG A 348 1.25 -44.67 8.09
CA ARG A 348 2.08 -44.06 7.01
C ARG A 348 2.01 -44.92 5.75
N GLY A 349 1.66 -44.30 4.60
CA GLY A 349 1.52 -44.98 3.32
C GLY A 349 0.28 -45.84 3.16
N ARG A 350 -0.60 -45.91 4.18
CA ARG A 350 -1.90 -46.60 4.16
C ARG A 350 -3.05 -45.57 4.25
N HIS A 351 -3.25 -45.01 5.42
CA HIS A 351 -4.21 -43.95 5.59
C HIS A 351 -3.67 -42.61 5.09
N PHE A 352 -2.44 -42.29 5.48
CA PHE A 352 -1.85 -40.97 5.29
C PHE A 352 -0.69 -40.97 4.28
N ASP A 353 -0.52 -39.82 3.62
CA ASP A 353 0.62 -39.50 2.77
C ASP A 353 1.94 -39.64 3.58
N PRO A 354 2.92 -40.43 3.11
CA PRO A 354 4.17 -40.63 3.81
C PRO A 354 4.92 -39.33 4.16
N ASP A 355 4.99 -38.40 3.24
CA ASP A 355 5.74 -37.16 3.43
C ASP A 355 5.04 -36.22 4.44
N ILE A 356 3.70 -36.26 4.48
CA ILE A 356 2.93 -35.44 5.46
C ILE A 356 3.05 -36.08 6.85
N VAL A 357 3.11 -37.41 6.97
CA VAL A 357 3.38 -38.09 8.23
C VAL A 357 4.78 -37.76 8.75
N ASP A 358 5.79 -37.74 7.87
CA ASP A 358 7.15 -37.34 8.23
C ASP A 358 7.24 -35.86 8.69
N ALA A 359 6.35 -35.00 8.17
CA ALA A 359 6.21 -33.63 8.65
C ALA A 359 5.48 -33.57 10.01
N LEU A 360 4.42 -34.36 10.20
CA LEU A 360 3.72 -34.46 11.48
C LEU A 360 4.66 -34.85 12.62
N GLU A 361 5.53 -35.82 12.40
CA GLU A 361 6.52 -36.27 13.42
C GLU A 361 7.40 -35.10 13.87
N LYS A 362 7.83 -34.23 12.95
CA LYS A 362 8.66 -33.05 13.23
C LYS A 362 7.93 -31.96 14.02
N VAL A 363 6.62 -31.86 13.87
CA VAL A 363 5.81 -30.80 14.49
C VAL A 363 4.86 -31.31 15.58
N ALA A 364 5.06 -32.56 16.04
CA ALA A 364 4.19 -33.20 17.01
C ALA A 364 4.00 -32.42 18.31
N ASP A 365 5.05 -31.80 18.84
CA ASP A 365 4.98 -30.95 20.04
C ASP A 365 4.06 -29.75 19.83
N ARG A 366 4.09 -29.13 18.64
CA ARG A 366 3.19 -28.00 18.29
C ARG A 366 1.73 -28.45 18.23
N PHE A 367 1.45 -29.68 17.83
CA PHE A 367 0.11 -30.27 17.88
C PHE A 367 -0.38 -30.40 19.31
N ALA A 368 0.49 -30.85 20.24
CA ALA A 368 0.16 -30.92 21.67
C ALA A 368 -0.13 -29.54 22.26
N GLU A 369 0.65 -28.53 21.91
CA GLU A 369 0.43 -27.14 22.33
C GLU A 369 -0.94 -26.62 21.88
N ILE A 370 -1.31 -26.84 20.61
CA ILE A 370 -2.64 -26.46 20.10
C ILE A 370 -3.75 -27.16 20.86
N ALA A 371 -3.63 -28.48 21.08
CA ALA A 371 -4.60 -29.25 21.84
C ALA A 371 -4.79 -28.71 23.27
N GLN A 372 -3.72 -28.21 23.89
CA GLN A 372 -3.77 -27.61 25.21
C GLN A 372 -4.41 -26.22 25.21
N ASN A 373 -4.05 -25.38 24.20
CA ASN A 373 -4.55 -24.01 24.10
C ASN A 373 -6.04 -23.92 23.78
N PHE A 374 -6.58 -24.91 23.07
CA PHE A 374 -7.99 -25.00 22.69
C PHE A 374 -8.67 -26.23 23.33
N ARG A 375 -8.42 -26.44 24.61
CA ARG A 375 -9.12 -27.50 25.36
C ARG A 375 -10.62 -27.24 25.43
N ASP A 376 -11.38 -28.32 25.35
CA ASP A 376 -12.80 -28.27 25.66
C ASP A 376 -12.95 -28.07 27.18
N GLU A 377 -13.79 -27.11 27.59
CA GLU A 377 -14.11 -26.93 29.01
C GLU A 377 -14.79 -28.18 29.52
N PRO A 378 -14.46 -28.67 30.73
CA PRO A 378 -15.24 -29.75 31.34
C PRO A 378 -16.69 -29.28 31.48
N GLU A 379 -17.63 -30.02 30.92
CA GLU A 379 -19.05 -29.80 31.22
C GLU A 379 -19.20 -29.91 32.75
N ASP A 380 -19.63 -28.77 33.35
CA ASP A 380 -20.04 -28.80 34.78
C ASP A 380 -21.14 -29.81 34.94
N GLU A 381 -20.90 -30.83 35.78
CA GLU A 381 -21.84 -31.89 36.16
C GLU A 381 -23.07 -31.36 36.89
#